data_13a6fd59691b3d71e9ed1b321ac9a7c2
#
_entry.id   13a6fd59691b3d71e9ed1b321ac9a7c2
#
_cell.length_a   1.000
_cell.length_b   1.000
_cell.length_c   1.000
_cell.angle_alpha   90.00
_cell.angle_beta   90.00
_cell.angle_gamma   90.00
#
_symmetry.space_group_name_H-M   'P 1'
#
loop_
_entity.id
_entity.type
_entity.pdbx_description
1 polymer ?
#
loop_
_entity_poly.entity_id
_entity_poly.type
_entity_poly.pdbx_seq_one_letter_code
_entity_poly.pdbx_strand_id
1 'polypeptide(L)'
;MKKEQVLIVEDDADIREGVRILLESENYVVHEAENGTKGLEILDENTDLVILDVMMPGMSGLRTCEEIRKISNVPILFLTAKAQESDKLIGLMAGGDDYLTKPFSYAELLGRVKALVRRYRTYMGKYAPETEEEEPYLEIGGIRIHKTFNEVFVDGVEKNMTDIEYNILLLLMRHPGKIFSEIGRAH
;
A
#
# COMPACT_ATOMS: atom_id res chain seq x y z
N MET A 1 -20.09 -3.98 -4.05
CA MET A 1 -18.73 -3.87 -3.45
C MET A 1 -18.68 -2.66 -2.53
N LYS A 2 -18.09 -2.81 -1.34
CA LYS A 2 -17.83 -1.66 -0.46
C LYS A 2 -16.61 -0.93 -1.03
N LYS A 3 -16.78 0.37 -1.39
CA LYS A 3 -15.66 1.17 -1.88
C LYS A 3 -14.58 1.31 -0.81
N GLU A 4 -13.34 1.41 -1.24
CA GLU A 4 -12.19 1.63 -0.38
C GLU A 4 -12.19 3.05 0.16
N GLN A 5 -11.91 3.21 1.46
CA GLN A 5 -11.99 4.50 2.15
C GLN A 5 -10.59 4.98 2.54
N VAL A 6 -10.28 6.20 2.16
CA VAL A 6 -9.01 6.86 2.47
C VAL A 6 -9.27 8.12 3.27
N LEU A 7 -8.59 8.25 4.41
CA LEU A 7 -8.56 9.47 5.20
C LEU A 7 -7.32 10.28 4.84
N ILE A 8 -7.49 11.53 4.44
CA ILE A 8 -6.40 12.47 4.20
C ILE A 8 -6.34 13.44 5.37
N VAL A 9 -5.17 13.56 6.01
CA VAL A 9 -4.88 14.51 7.09
C VAL A 9 -3.74 15.40 6.64
N GLU A 10 -4.07 16.61 6.20
CA GLU A 10 -3.15 17.56 5.56
C GLU A 10 -3.66 18.98 5.83
N ASP A 11 -2.82 19.89 6.31
CA ASP A 11 -3.22 21.26 6.61
C ASP A 11 -3.27 22.16 5.37
N ASP A 12 -2.45 21.90 4.36
CA ASP A 12 -2.49 22.58 3.07
C ASP A 12 -3.73 22.18 2.27
N ALA A 13 -4.64 23.14 2.06
CA ALA A 13 -5.91 22.91 1.37
C ALA A 13 -5.72 22.50 -0.10
N ASP A 14 -4.73 23.06 -0.79
CA ASP A 14 -4.49 22.80 -2.22
C ASP A 14 -3.95 21.38 -2.41
N ILE A 15 -3.04 20.93 -1.56
CA ILE A 15 -2.52 19.56 -1.56
C ILE A 15 -3.65 18.59 -1.22
N ARG A 16 -4.41 18.87 -0.17
CA ARG A 16 -5.52 18.03 0.27
C ARG A 16 -6.57 17.85 -0.82
N GLU A 17 -6.99 18.97 -1.48
CA GLU A 17 -7.94 18.92 -2.58
C GLU A 17 -7.39 18.16 -3.80
N GLY A 18 -6.14 18.40 -4.18
CA GLY A 18 -5.51 17.70 -5.31
C GLY A 18 -5.45 16.20 -5.10
N VAL A 19 -5.08 15.75 -3.89
CA VAL A 19 -5.04 14.33 -3.53
C VAL A 19 -6.46 13.74 -3.50
N ARG A 20 -7.46 14.47 -2.96
CA ARG A 20 -8.85 14.04 -2.97
C ARG A 20 -9.36 13.79 -4.39
N ILE A 21 -9.22 14.79 -5.28
CA ILE A 21 -9.67 14.67 -6.68
C ILE A 21 -9.05 13.46 -7.38
N LEU A 22 -7.75 13.24 -7.18
CA LEU A 22 -7.05 12.09 -7.73
C LEU A 22 -7.66 10.78 -7.25
N LEU A 23 -7.83 10.62 -5.93
CA LEU A 23 -8.31 9.36 -5.35
C LEU A 23 -9.79 9.10 -5.68
N GLU A 24 -10.63 10.13 -5.69
CA GLU A 24 -12.03 10.01 -6.10
C GLU A 24 -12.15 9.58 -7.58
N SER A 25 -11.26 10.07 -8.46
CA SER A 25 -11.21 9.64 -9.87
C SER A 25 -10.87 8.15 -10.04
N GLU A 26 -10.21 7.57 -9.03
CA GLU A 26 -9.85 6.14 -8.96
C GLU A 26 -10.85 5.31 -8.12
N ASN A 27 -12.05 5.87 -7.88
CA ASN A 27 -13.17 5.26 -7.16
C ASN A 27 -12.99 5.05 -5.65
N TYR A 28 -12.01 5.69 -5.01
CA TYR A 28 -11.92 5.74 -3.54
C TYR A 28 -13.01 6.65 -2.96
N VAL A 29 -13.45 6.34 -1.75
CA VAL A 29 -14.19 7.29 -0.90
C VAL A 29 -13.17 8.04 -0.06
N VAL A 30 -13.17 9.37 -0.14
CA VAL A 30 -12.17 10.19 0.53
C VAL A 30 -12.80 10.99 1.65
N HIS A 31 -12.21 10.92 2.83
CA HIS A 31 -12.49 11.76 3.98
C HIS A 31 -11.33 12.71 4.19
N GLU A 32 -11.61 13.95 4.55
CA GLU A 32 -10.61 15.00 4.69
C GLU A 32 -10.58 15.55 6.12
N ALA A 33 -9.37 15.76 6.62
CA ALA A 33 -9.11 16.46 7.88
C ALA A 33 -8.00 17.48 7.70
N GLU A 34 -8.17 18.66 8.24
CA GLU A 34 -7.19 19.75 8.16
C GLU A 34 -6.13 19.73 9.25
N ASN A 35 -6.24 18.80 10.21
CA ASN A 35 -5.29 18.60 11.30
C ASN A 35 -5.45 17.22 11.94
N GLY A 36 -4.48 16.84 12.77
CA GLY A 36 -4.44 15.53 13.42
C GLY A 36 -5.64 15.26 14.34
N THR A 37 -6.13 16.26 15.07
CA THR A 37 -7.29 16.11 15.98
C THR A 37 -8.55 15.75 15.20
N LYS A 38 -8.85 16.48 14.11
CA LYS A 38 -9.97 16.14 13.22
C LYS A 38 -9.78 14.79 12.54
N GLY A 39 -8.54 14.45 12.17
CA GLY A 39 -8.23 13.14 11.61
C GLY A 39 -8.60 11.99 12.56
N LEU A 40 -8.29 12.14 13.84
CA LEU A 40 -8.66 11.15 14.87
C LEU A 40 -10.18 11.05 15.10
N GLU A 41 -10.92 12.16 14.97
CA GLU A 41 -12.38 12.19 15.08
C GLU A 41 -13.09 11.49 13.91
N ILE A 42 -12.52 11.58 12.71
CA ILE A 42 -13.07 11.01 11.47
C ILE A 42 -12.69 9.56 11.28
N LEU A 43 -11.53 9.15 11.80
CA LEU A 43 -11.03 7.79 11.67
C LEU A 43 -12.04 6.77 12.22
N ASP A 44 -12.40 5.80 11.39
CA ASP A 44 -13.31 4.73 11.75
C ASP A 44 -12.79 3.34 11.32
N GLU A 45 -13.53 2.27 11.65
CA GLU A 45 -13.21 0.88 11.30
C GLU A 45 -13.28 0.58 9.78
N ASN A 46 -13.86 1.49 9.01
CA ASN A 46 -14.01 1.35 7.56
C ASN A 46 -12.86 2.00 6.80
N THR A 47 -12.03 2.78 7.48
CA THR A 47 -10.86 3.42 6.88
C THR A 47 -9.84 2.35 6.47
N ASP A 48 -9.47 2.35 5.20
CA ASP A 48 -8.55 1.37 4.62
C ASP A 48 -7.10 1.92 4.49
N LEU A 49 -6.94 3.24 4.54
CA LEU A 49 -5.65 3.93 4.50
C LEU A 49 -5.76 5.33 5.11
N VAL A 50 -4.73 5.76 5.81
CA VAL A 50 -4.54 7.16 6.23
C VAL A 50 -3.36 7.75 5.46
N ILE A 51 -3.57 8.88 4.79
CA ILE A 51 -2.50 9.73 4.23
C ILE A 51 -2.30 10.86 5.22
N LEU A 52 -1.10 11.04 5.73
CA LEU A 52 -0.84 11.89 6.90
C LEU A 52 0.37 12.80 6.67
N ASP A 53 0.16 14.10 6.66
CA ASP A 53 1.30 15.03 6.66
C ASP A 53 2.03 14.99 8.02
N VAL A 54 3.35 14.95 7.94
CA VAL A 54 4.22 14.99 9.12
C VAL A 54 4.20 16.35 9.79
N MET A 55 4.21 17.44 8.99
CA MET A 55 4.42 18.80 9.46
C MET A 55 3.13 19.61 9.46
N MET A 56 2.31 19.40 10.47
CA MET A 56 1.06 20.16 10.65
C MET A 56 1.12 21.04 11.91
N PRO A 57 0.44 22.22 11.90
CA PRO A 57 0.27 23.04 13.10
C PRO A 57 -0.52 22.30 14.20
N GLY A 58 -0.14 22.50 15.44
CA GLY A 58 -0.80 21.86 16.59
C GLY A 58 -0.32 20.43 16.80
N MET A 59 -1.17 19.45 16.51
CA MET A 59 -0.80 18.03 16.60
C MET A 59 -0.05 17.61 15.34
N SER A 60 1.24 17.30 15.47
CA SER A 60 2.06 16.82 14.36
C SER A 60 1.57 15.46 13.82
N GLY A 61 1.90 15.15 12.56
CA GLY A 61 1.55 13.85 11.98
C GLY A 61 2.15 12.67 12.74
N LEU A 62 3.36 12.79 13.28
CA LEU A 62 3.97 11.75 14.11
C LEU A 62 3.14 11.48 15.37
N ARG A 63 2.72 12.54 16.05
CA ARG A 63 1.85 12.41 17.23
C ARG A 63 0.49 11.82 16.86
N THR A 64 -0.08 12.25 15.73
CA THR A 64 -1.33 11.70 15.21
C THR A 64 -1.19 10.20 14.92
N CYS A 65 -0.07 9.78 14.32
CA CYS A 65 0.21 8.37 14.07
C CYS A 65 0.27 7.56 15.37
N GLU A 66 0.97 8.05 16.39
CA GLU A 66 1.03 7.39 17.72
C GLU A 66 -0.37 7.19 18.32
N GLU A 67 -1.24 8.20 18.21
CA GLU A 67 -2.63 8.09 18.72
C GLU A 67 -3.47 7.10 17.88
N ILE A 68 -3.31 7.12 16.54
CA ILE A 68 -3.96 6.13 15.67
C ILE A 68 -3.54 4.71 16.04
N ARG A 69 -2.26 4.47 16.30
CA ARG A 69 -1.73 3.13 16.62
C ARG A 69 -2.25 2.56 17.94
N LYS A 70 -2.80 3.38 18.84
CA LYS A 70 -3.47 2.91 20.07
C LYS A 70 -4.82 2.27 19.77
N ILE A 71 -5.45 2.61 18.65
CA ILE A 71 -6.84 2.23 18.34
C ILE A 71 -6.99 1.49 17.00
N SER A 72 -6.00 1.57 16.11
CA SER A 72 -6.09 0.99 14.76
C SER A 72 -4.73 0.58 14.19
N ASN A 73 -4.75 -0.51 13.40
CA ASN A 73 -3.63 -0.96 12.58
C ASN A 73 -3.80 -0.54 11.10
N VAL A 74 -4.67 0.43 10.81
CA VAL A 74 -4.84 0.97 9.46
C VAL A 74 -3.49 1.44 8.90
N PRO A 75 -3.14 1.13 7.64
CA PRO A 75 -1.89 1.58 7.07
C PRO A 75 -1.82 3.11 7.02
N ILE A 76 -0.63 3.65 7.27
CA ILE A 76 -0.36 5.09 7.26
C ILE A 76 0.74 5.38 6.25
N LEU A 77 0.39 6.21 5.25
CA LEU A 77 1.33 6.80 4.30
C LEU A 77 1.66 8.22 4.73
N PHE A 78 2.89 8.46 5.14
CA PHE A 78 3.32 9.81 5.48
C PHE A 78 3.61 10.65 4.23
N LEU A 79 3.09 11.88 4.23
CA LEU A 79 3.58 12.95 3.36
C LEU A 79 4.59 13.79 4.13
N THR A 80 5.76 14.05 3.55
CA THR A 80 6.81 14.81 4.24
C THR A 80 7.48 15.81 3.31
N ALA A 81 7.76 17.01 3.80
CA ALA A 81 8.66 17.93 3.11
C ALA A 81 10.03 17.28 3.02
N LYS A 82 10.82 17.64 2.00
CA LYS A 82 12.14 17.09 1.68
C LYS A 82 13.01 16.94 2.93
N ALA A 83 13.04 15.74 3.47
CA ALA A 83 13.55 15.46 4.79
C ALA A 83 14.92 14.82 4.73
N GLN A 84 15.73 15.14 5.72
CA GLN A 84 16.94 14.39 6.02
C GLN A 84 16.57 12.92 6.28
N GLU A 85 17.48 11.98 6.04
CA GLU A 85 17.24 10.54 6.27
C GLU A 85 16.73 10.21 7.69
N SER A 86 17.10 11.09 8.66
CA SER A 86 16.62 11.01 10.04
C SER A 86 15.10 11.11 10.19
N ASP A 87 14.42 11.95 9.40
CA ASP A 87 12.98 12.17 9.55
C ASP A 87 12.17 10.98 8.99
N LYS A 88 12.69 10.32 7.94
CA LYS A 88 12.12 9.09 7.39
C LYS A 88 12.17 7.95 8.41
N LEU A 89 13.31 7.82 9.11
CA LEU A 89 13.49 6.82 10.13
C LEU A 89 12.55 7.07 11.33
N ILE A 90 12.38 8.32 11.74
CA ILE A 90 11.47 8.71 12.82
C ILE A 90 10.01 8.38 12.46
N GLY A 91 9.58 8.65 11.23
CA GLY A 91 8.22 8.31 10.77
C GLY A 91 7.94 6.82 10.78
N LEU A 92 8.86 5.99 10.32
CA LEU A 92 8.74 4.53 10.37
C LEU A 92 8.77 4.00 11.81
N MET A 93 9.60 4.57 12.69
CA MET A 93 9.66 4.22 14.11
C MET A 93 8.37 4.62 14.87
N ALA A 94 7.67 5.68 14.42
CA ALA A 94 6.37 6.06 14.95
C ALA A 94 5.21 5.14 14.53
N GLY A 95 5.48 4.15 13.68
CA GLY A 95 4.48 3.17 13.23
C GLY A 95 3.86 3.46 11.87
N GLY A 96 4.48 4.31 11.04
CA GLY A 96 4.10 4.48 9.62
C GLY A 96 4.48 3.28 8.77
N ASP A 97 3.73 3.03 7.71
CA ASP A 97 3.94 1.88 6.82
C ASP A 97 4.72 2.26 5.55
N ASP A 98 4.62 3.52 5.13
CA ASP A 98 5.36 4.06 3.99
C ASP A 98 5.43 5.59 4.09
N TYR A 99 6.26 6.22 3.25
CA TYR A 99 6.41 7.67 3.19
C TYR A 99 6.56 8.15 1.74
N LEU A 100 6.14 9.39 1.49
CA LEU A 100 6.23 10.05 0.21
C LEU A 100 6.70 11.49 0.41
N THR A 101 7.79 11.87 -0.27
CA THR A 101 8.36 13.22 -0.12
C THR A 101 7.69 14.23 -1.04
N LYS A 102 7.34 15.38 -0.51
CA LYS A 102 6.87 16.56 -1.27
C LYS A 102 8.07 17.28 -1.95
N PRO A 103 7.95 17.67 -3.23
CA PRO A 103 6.85 17.44 -4.13
C PRO A 103 6.84 16.01 -4.68
N PHE A 104 5.67 15.41 -4.85
CA PHE A 104 5.48 14.08 -5.38
C PHE A 104 4.69 14.07 -6.68
N SER A 105 4.85 13.03 -7.48
CA SER A 105 3.97 12.81 -8.63
C SER A 105 2.68 12.09 -8.21
N TYR A 106 1.57 12.42 -8.86
CA TYR A 106 0.30 11.73 -8.63
C TYR A 106 0.38 10.23 -8.92
N ALA A 107 1.18 9.82 -9.92
CA ALA A 107 1.38 8.41 -10.23
C ALA A 107 2.11 7.67 -9.10
N GLU A 108 3.09 8.29 -8.45
CA GLU A 108 3.79 7.71 -7.32
C GLU A 108 2.86 7.58 -6.10
N LEU A 109 2.13 8.64 -5.76
CA LEU A 109 1.14 8.61 -4.68
C LEU A 109 0.14 7.48 -4.90
N LEU A 110 -0.48 7.42 -6.08
CA LEU A 110 -1.49 6.41 -6.41
C LEU A 110 -0.93 4.99 -6.35
N GLY A 111 0.29 4.78 -6.83
CA GLY A 111 0.97 3.48 -6.76
C GLY A 111 1.13 2.99 -5.32
N ARG A 112 1.56 3.87 -4.40
CA ARG A 112 1.72 3.57 -2.97
C ARG A 112 0.38 3.32 -2.29
N VAL A 113 -0.63 4.15 -2.56
CA VAL A 113 -1.99 3.99 -2.05
C VAL A 113 -2.55 2.62 -2.44
N LYS A 114 -2.52 2.27 -3.73
CA LYS A 114 -3.00 0.96 -4.22
C LYS A 114 -2.26 -0.21 -3.54
N ALA A 115 -0.96 -0.10 -3.36
CA ALA A 115 -0.16 -1.16 -2.74
C ALA A 115 -0.52 -1.34 -1.25
N LEU A 116 -0.65 -0.24 -0.49
CA LEU A 116 -0.96 -0.28 0.93
C LEU A 116 -2.39 -0.78 1.18
N VAL A 117 -3.39 -0.24 0.47
CA VAL A 117 -4.80 -0.65 0.59
C VAL A 117 -4.97 -2.13 0.25
N ARG A 118 -4.41 -2.59 -0.87
CA ARG A 118 -4.47 -4.00 -1.27
C ARG A 118 -3.89 -4.91 -0.18
N ARG A 119 -2.71 -4.58 0.34
CA ARG A 119 -2.04 -5.33 1.40
C ARG A 119 -2.91 -5.40 2.67
N TYR A 120 -3.40 -4.25 3.12
CA TYR A 120 -4.23 -4.16 4.32
C TYR A 120 -5.52 -4.97 4.20
N ARG A 121 -6.24 -4.84 3.09
CA ARG A 121 -7.48 -5.59 2.86
C ARG A 121 -7.26 -7.08 2.76
N THR A 122 -6.15 -7.51 2.15
CA THR A 122 -5.76 -8.92 2.11
C THR A 122 -5.55 -9.46 3.53
N TYR A 123 -4.81 -8.76 4.38
CA TYR A 123 -4.60 -9.17 5.78
C TYR A 123 -5.88 -9.17 6.61
N MET A 124 -6.79 -8.22 6.37
CA MET A 124 -8.06 -8.14 7.10
C MET A 124 -9.12 -9.12 6.60
N GLY A 125 -8.82 -9.94 5.61
CA GLY A 125 -9.81 -10.83 4.96
C GLY A 125 -10.94 -10.08 4.25
N LYS A 126 -10.78 -8.76 4.05
CA LYS A 126 -11.75 -7.91 3.36
C LYS A 126 -11.63 -7.98 1.84
N TYR A 127 -10.55 -8.53 1.34
CA TYR A 127 -10.36 -8.88 -0.06
C TYR A 127 -10.84 -10.31 -0.27
N ALA A 128 -12.13 -10.48 -0.53
CA ALA A 128 -12.53 -11.58 -1.36
C ALA A 128 -12.24 -11.15 -2.80
N PRO A 129 -11.38 -11.82 -3.54
CA PRO A 129 -11.26 -11.53 -4.97
C PRO A 129 -12.64 -11.79 -5.59
N GLU A 130 -13.32 -10.72 -6.04
CA GLU A 130 -14.47 -10.88 -6.92
C GLU A 130 -13.92 -11.25 -8.28
N THR A 131 -13.84 -12.49 -8.51
CA THR A 131 -14.08 -13.21 -9.78
C THR A 131 -13.63 -14.65 -9.57
N GLU A 132 -14.54 -15.60 -9.81
CA GLU A 132 -14.27 -17.02 -9.99
C GLU A 132 -13.21 -17.55 -9.01
N GLU A 133 -13.46 -18.58 -8.29
CA GLU A 133 -12.52 -19.27 -7.39
C GLU A 133 -11.15 -19.47 -8.06
N GLU A 134 -10.40 -18.36 -8.25
CA GLU A 134 -9.01 -18.49 -8.63
C GLU A 134 -8.31 -19.05 -7.41
N GLU A 135 -8.06 -20.36 -7.47
CA GLU A 135 -7.18 -21.03 -6.53
C GLU A 135 -6.01 -20.11 -6.18
N PRO A 136 -5.73 -19.84 -4.89
CA PRO A 136 -4.66 -18.91 -4.48
C PRO A 136 -3.28 -19.35 -4.99
N TYR A 137 -3.21 -20.56 -5.53
CA TYR A 137 -2.02 -21.16 -6.11
C TYR A 137 -2.15 -21.29 -7.63
N LEU A 138 -1.02 -21.13 -8.31
CA LEU A 138 -0.83 -21.63 -9.67
C LEU A 138 -0.16 -22.99 -9.57
N GLU A 139 -0.65 -23.96 -10.33
CA GLU A 139 -0.07 -25.30 -10.36
C GLU A 139 0.25 -25.70 -11.80
N ILE A 140 1.52 -26.00 -12.08
CA ILE A 140 2.00 -26.46 -13.38
C ILE A 140 3.11 -27.49 -13.18
N GLY A 141 2.92 -28.71 -13.70
CA GLY A 141 3.99 -29.72 -13.76
C GLY A 141 4.54 -30.12 -12.39
N GLY A 142 3.68 -30.23 -11.36
CA GLY A 142 4.09 -30.56 -9.99
C GLY A 142 4.66 -29.40 -9.18
N ILE A 143 4.72 -28.20 -9.77
CA ILE A 143 5.07 -26.96 -9.06
C ILE A 143 3.79 -26.23 -8.69
N ARG A 144 3.60 -25.96 -7.41
CA ARG A 144 2.50 -25.16 -6.86
C ARG A 144 3.08 -23.91 -6.20
N ILE A 145 2.70 -22.72 -6.68
CA ILE A 145 3.17 -21.44 -6.20
C ILE A 145 2.00 -20.57 -5.75
N HIS A 146 2.09 -19.97 -4.57
CA HIS A 146 1.10 -19.02 -4.12
C HIS A 146 1.19 -17.73 -4.94
N LYS A 147 0.06 -17.18 -5.41
CA LYS A 147 0.03 -16.00 -6.32
C LYS A 147 0.50 -14.70 -5.68
N THR A 148 0.56 -14.65 -4.35
CA THR A 148 0.81 -13.40 -3.59
C THR A 148 1.96 -13.54 -2.56
N PHE A 149 2.17 -14.72 -2.01
CA PHE A 149 3.18 -14.98 -0.96
C PHE A 149 4.31 -15.85 -1.52
N ASN A 150 5.52 -15.67 -0.98
CA ASN A 150 6.68 -16.50 -1.35
C ASN A 150 6.56 -17.91 -0.76
N GLU A 151 5.53 -18.64 -1.19
CA GLU A 151 5.27 -20.03 -0.85
C GLU A 151 5.30 -20.86 -2.13
N VAL A 152 6.24 -21.79 -2.20
CA VAL A 152 6.47 -22.66 -3.36
C VAL A 152 6.57 -24.10 -2.91
N PHE A 153 5.81 -24.99 -3.56
CA PHE A 153 5.85 -26.43 -3.35
C PHE A 153 6.25 -27.11 -4.66
N VAL A 154 7.13 -28.09 -4.56
CA VAL A 154 7.50 -28.97 -5.68
C VAL A 154 7.20 -30.41 -5.25
N ASP A 155 6.29 -31.06 -5.97
CA ASP A 155 5.79 -32.39 -5.64
C ASP A 155 5.31 -32.51 -4.17
N GLY A 156 4.64 -31.44 -3.70
CA GLY A 156 4.08 -31.37 -2.34
C GLY A 156 5.10 -31.01 -1.25
N VAL A 157 6.37 -30.79 -1.59
CA VAL A 157 7.43 -30.40 -0.64
C VAL A 157 7.70 -28.90 -0.77
N GLU A 158 7.57 -28.19 0.35
CA GLU A 158 7.87 -26.75 0.41
C GLU A 158 9.35 -26.46 0.09
N LYS A 159 9.56 -25.42 -0.72
CA LYS A 159 10.90 -24.95 -1.15
C LYS A 159 11.07 -23.50 -0.75
N ASN A 160 12.11 -23.23 0.01
CA ASN A 160 12.50 -21.85 0.32
C ASN A 160 13.16 -21.23 -0.92
N MET A 161 12.59 -20.11 -1.36
CA MET A 161 13.13 -19.31 -2.46
C MET A 161 13.39 -17.88 -1.99
N THR A 162 14.38 -17.25 -2.59
CA THR A 162 14.54 -15.79 -2.46
C THR A 162 13.38 -15.07 -3.17
N ASP A 163 13.10 -13.83 -2.81
CA ASP A 163 12.05 -13.06 -3.46
C ASP A 163 12.27 -12.88 -4.97
N ILE A 164 13.52 -12.84 -5.40
CA ILE A 164 13.87 -12.75 -6.82
C ILE A 164 13.51 -14.04 -7.54
N GLU A 165 13.91 -15.18 -7.00
CA GLU A 165 13.63 -16.51 -7.57
C GLU A 165 12.13 -16.77 -7.63
N TYR A 166 11.39 -16.46 -6.54
CA TYR A 166 9.95 -16.57 -6.48
C TYR A 166 9.27 -15.70 -7.56
N ASN A 167 9.65 -14.42 -7.70
CA ASN A 167 9.05 -13.53 -8.67
C ASN A 167 9.32 -13.95 -10.11
N ILE A 168 10.51 -14.48 -10.40
CA ILE A 168 10.85 -15.04 -11.71
C ILE A 168 9.99 -16.28 -11.98
N LEU A 169 9.90 -17.21 -11.04
CA LEU A 169 9.09 -18.42 -11.19
C LEU A 169 7.60 -18.08 -11.39
N LEU A 170 7.07 -17.16 -10.58
CA LEU A 170 5.69 -16.70 -10.69
C LEU A 170 5.41 -16.05 -12.06
N LEU A 171 6.35 -15.25 -12.58
CA LEU A 171 6.24 -14.66 -13.93
C LEU A 171 6.18 -15.73 -15.02
N LEU A 172 7.05 -16.73 -14.93
CA LEU A 172 7.09 -17.84 -15.90
C LEU A 172 5.81 -18.68 -15.85
N MET A 173 5.32 -18.99 -14.65
CA MET A 173 4.10 -19.78 -14.46
C MET A 173 2.83 -19.02 -14.89
N ARG A 174 2.81 -17.69 -14.81
CA ARG A 174 1.69 -16.88 -15.33
C ARG A 174 1.62 -16.83 -16.85
N HIS A 175 2.74 -17.17 -17.52
CA HIS A 175 2.83 -17.10 -18.98
C HIS A 175 3.40 -18.41 -19.57
N PRO A 176 2.71 -19.54 -19.37
CA PRO A 176 3.18 -20.82 -19.89
C PRO A 176 3.30 -20.77 -21.42
N GLY A 177 4.45 -21.19 -21.93
CA GLY A 177 4.74 -21.20 -23.38
C GLY A 177 5.27 -19.88 -23.95
N LYS A 178 5.43 -18.83 -23.14
CA LYS A 178 6.06 -17.59 -23.59
C LYS A 178 7.57 -17.69 -23.41
N ILE A 179 8.32 -17.38 -24.46
CA ILE A 179 9.77 -17.28 -24.43
C ILE A 179 10.15 -15.87 -23.95
N PHE A 180 10.86 -15.78 -22.84
CA PHE A 180 11.46 -14.53 -22.35
C PHE A 180 12.89 -14.46 -22.87
N SER A 181 13.17 -13.56 -23.81
CA SER A 181 14.54 -13.27 -24.25
C SER A 181 15.12 -12.13 -23.43
N GLU A 182 16.43 -12.17 -23.21
CA GLU A 182 17.16 -11.03 -22.67
C GLU A 182 16.92 -9.82 -23.58
N ILE A 183 16.43 -8.73 -23.03
CA ILE A 183 16.27 -7.48 -23.80
C ILE A 183 17.68 -7.00 -24.11
N GLY A 184 18.06 -7.16 -25.36
CA GLY A 184 19.38 -6.78 -25.86
C GLY A 184 19.67 -5.32 -25.51
N ARG A 185 20.89 -5.07 -25.02
CA ARG A 185 21.44 -3.72 -24.89
C ARG A 185 21.29 -3.04 -26.23
N ALA A 186 20.49 -1.98 -26.29
CA ALA A 186 20.52 -1.06 -27.42
C ALA A 186 21.94 -0.44 -27.47
N HIS A 187 22.58 -0.59 -28.58
CA HIS A 187 23.81 0.15 -28.94
C HIS A 187 23.49 1.61 -29.18
#